data_edf3438cd1fe1e67894a8276637b8ee7
#
_entry.id   edf3438cd1fe1e67894a8276637b8ee7
#
_cell.length_a   1.000
_cell.length_b   1.000
_cell.length_c   1.000
_cell.angle_alpha   90.00
_cell.angle_beta   90.00
_cell.angle_gamma   90.00
#
_symmetry.space_group_name_H-M   'P 1'
#
loop_
_entity.id
_entity.type
_entity.pdbx_description
1 polymer ?
#
loop_
_entity_poly.entity_id
_entity_poly.type
_entity_poly.pdbx_seq_one_letter_code
_entity_poly.pdbx_strand_id
1 'polypeptide(L)'
;ISLVSCAHRETTYVYGSPLPVADPVFKGVAQIFLDREEGQVTGTAFAFADNGSEIYMLTADHICQEVGRGVIATTIPPHEGTREKYAGRVVYTSEDGDTCILRLEEASGAFEVLRFAPESPRTGDRVYTIGAPSGAFPTKTEGYVVGHDFLGTEADESDDPKMILITSVPAYGGNSGGPVYNERHEVVGMISAVHHEYPHSSISVHVEFLLTHVDIYFKQKSNLYFQ
;
A
#
# COMPACT_ATOMS: atom_id res chain seq x y z
N ILE A 1 -36.54 17.69 5.46
CA ILE A 1 -35.32 16.92 5.81
C ILE A 1 -34.19 17.88 5.56
N SER A 2 -33.61 18.40 6.65
CA SER A 2 -32.52 19.38 6.63
C SER A 2 -31.18 18.64 6.57
N LEU A 3 -30.41 18.87 5.51
CA LEU A 3 -29.04 18.43 5.41
C LEU A 3 -28.17 19.28 6.32
N VAL A 4 -27.67 18.69 7.39
CA VAL A 4 -26.69 19.32 8.26
C VAL A 4 -25.34 19.27 7.56
N SER A 5 -24.80 20.43 7.23
CA SER A 5 -23.44 20.64 6.75
C SER A 5 -22.46 20.11 7.80
N CYS A 6 -21.63 19.14 7.45
CA CYS A 6 -20.48 18.73 8.26
C CYS A 6 -19.42 19.83 8.23
N ALA A 7 -19.45 20.69 9.22
CA ALA A 7 -18.35 21.58 9.52
C ALA A 7 -17.12 20.76 9.95
N HIS A 8 -15.94 21.11 9.46
CA HIS A 8 -14.65 20.56 9.85
C HIS A 8 -14.50 20.61 11.37
N ARG A 9 -14.71 19.47 12.02
CA ARG A 9 -14.20 19.22 13.37
C ARG A 9 -12.98 18.32 13.22
N GLU A 10 -11.86 18.78 13.73
CA GLU A 10 -10.76 17.86 14.08
C GLU A 10 -11.35 16.81 15.03
N THR A 11 -11.70 15.67 14.46
CA THR A 11 -12.24 14.57 15.26
C THR A 11 -11.04 13.83 15.82
N THR A 12 -10.65 14.17 17.06
CA THR A 12 -9.77 13.33 17.85
C THR A 12 -10.57 12.07 18.16
N TYR A 13 -10.32 10.99 17.41
CA TYR A 13 -10.88 9.69 17.73
C TYR A 13 -10.18 9.16 18.98
N VAL A 14 -10.86 9.24 20.11
CA VAL A 14 -10.49 8.48 21.30
C VAL A 14 -10.99 7.06 21.07
N TYR A 15 -10.09 6.16 20.67
CA TYR A 15 -10.39 4.74 20.61
C TYR A 15 -10.53 4.22 22.04
N GLY A 16 -11.75 3.97 22.47
CA GLY A 16 -12.02 3.21 23.69
C GLY A 16 -11.75 1.73 23.48
N SER A 17 -10.92 1.15 24.30
CA SER A 17 -10.47 -0.25 24.40
C SER A 17 -9.58 -0.73 23.26
N PRO A 18 -8.41 -1.26 23.60
CA PRO A 18 -7.50 -1.81 22.62
C PRO A 18 -8.11 -3.09 22.07
N LEU A 19 -8.46 -3.10 20.79
CA LEU A 19 -8.58 -4.34 20.07
C LEU A 19 -7.17 -4.96 20.10
N PRO A 20 -7.00 -6.18 20.59
CA PRO A 20 -5.72 -6.85 20.46
C PRO A 20 -5.40 -6.92 18.97
N VAL A 21 -4.34 -6.24 18.56
CA VAL A 21 -3.82 -6.34 17.19
C VAL A 21 -3.20 -7.74 17.09
N ALA A 22 -4.06 -8.71 16.81
CA ALA A 22 -3.66 -10.11 16.73
C ALA A 22 -2.92 -10.43 15.42
N ASP A 23 -3.05 -9.56 14.42
CA ASP A 23 -2.45 -9.76 13.11
C ASP A 23 -1.14 -8.95 13.01
N PRO A 24 0.03 -9.61 12.88
CA PRO A 24 1.32 -8.94 12.83
C PRO A 24 1.47 -7.98 11.65
N VAL A 25 0.71 -8.18 10.55
CA VAL A 25 0.74 -7.31 9.37
C VAL A 25 0.39 -5.87 9.71
N PHE A 26 -0.45 -5.65 10.72
CA PHE A 26 -0.80 -4.28 11.16
C PHE A 26 0.41 -3.39 11.45
N LYS A 27 1.46 -3.96 12.02
CA LYS A 27 2.66 -3.19 12.40
C LYS A 27 3.52 -2.79 11.19
N GLY A 28 3.34 -3.47 10.07
CA GLY A 28 4.05 -3.17 8.82
C GLY A 28 3.32 -2.19 7.91
N VAL A 29 2.12 -1.73 8.27
CA VAL A 29 1.26 -0.90 7.41
C VAL A 29 1.15 0.52 7.94
N ALA A 30 1.18 1.50 7.04
CA ALA A 30 1.00 2.91 7.34
C ALA A 30 -0.16 3.51 6.53
N GLN A 31 -0.87 4.47 7.12
CA GLN A 31 -1.62 5.44 6.34
C GLN A 31 -0.67 6.54 5.88
N ILE A 32 -0.70 6.89 4.61
CA ILE A 32 0.16 7.92 4.03
C ILE A 32 -0.63 9.13 3.56
N PHE A 33 0.03 10.29 3.61
CA PHE A 33 -0.49 11.57 3.19
C PHE A 33 0.52 12.27 2.30
N LEU A 34 0.09 12.72 1.14
CA LEU A 34 0.88 13.49 0.20
C LEU A 34 0.13 14.75 -0.18
N ASP A 35 0.81 15.88 -0.15
CA ASP A 35 0.24 17.14 -0.62
C ASP A 35 0.36 17.23 -2.13
N ARG A 36 -0.73 17.60 -2.78
CA ARG A 36 -0.83 17.88 -4.21
C ARG A 36 -1.34 19.31 -4.46
N GLU A 37 -1.23 19.80 -5.67
CA GLU A 37 -1.79 21.11 -6.03
C GLU A 37 -3.30 21.20 -5.78
N GLU A 38 -4.00 20.10 -6.00
CA GLU A 38 -5.46 20.00 -5.83
C GLU A 38 -5.91 19.66 -4.40
N GLY A 39 -4.98 19.49 -3.45
CA GLY A 39 -5.25 19.13 -2.06
C GLY A 39 -4.45 17.92 -1.59
N GLN A 40 -4.75 17.45 -0.38
CA GLN A 40 -4.08 16.30 0.20
C GLN A 40 -4.70 14.99 -0.29
N VAL A 41 -3.85 14.08 -0.76
CA VAL A 41 -4.21 12.70 -1.10
C VAL A 41 -3.80 11.78 0.03
N THR A 42 -4.63 10.80 0.33
CA THR A 42 -4.35 9.75 1.30
C THR A 42 -4.37 8.38 0.64
N GLY A 43 -3.51 7.51 1.11
CA GLY A 43 -3.39 6.13 0.69
C GLY A 43 -2.88 5.25 1.81
N THR A 44 -2.49 4.05 1.45
CA THR A 44 -1.88 3.06 2.32
C THR A 44 -0.50 2.71 1.78
N ALA A 45 0.44 2.38 2.67
CA ALA A 45 1.74 1.85 2.30
C ALA A 45 2.13 0.72 3.26
N PHE A 46 3.06 -0.14 2.84
CA PHE A 46 3.59 -1.17 3.73
C PHE A 46 5.11 -1.28 3.63
N ALA A 47 5.74 -1.56 4.77
CA ALA A 47 7.19 -1.68 4.88
C ALA A 47 7.68 -2.99 4.27
N PHE A 48 8.70 -2.92 3.41
CA PHE A 48 9.32 -4.09 2.80
C PHE A 48 10.83 -4.18 3.03
N ALA A 49 11.47 -3.12 3.51
CA ALA A 49 12.89 -3.14 3.86
C ALA A 49 13.21 -2.12 4.96
N ASP A 50 14.17 -2.47 5.83
CA ASP A 50 14.78 -1.62 6.85
C ASP A 50 16.30 -1.75 6.74
N ASN A 51 17.00 -0.63 6.59
CA ASN A 51 18.47 -0.62 6.49
C ASN A 51 19.18 -0.23 7.80
N GLY A 52 18.43 -0.16 8.91
CA GLY A 52 18.94 0.24 10.23
C GLY A 52 18.87 1.75 10.50
N SER A 53 18.47 2.56 9.53
CA SER A 53 18.27 4.01 9.63
C SER A 53 16.95 4.45 8.98
N GLU A 54 16.66 3.87 7.83
CA GLU A 54 15.54 4.23 6.98
C GLU A 54 14.63 3.03 6.74
N ILE A 55 13.35 3.28 6.63
CA ILE A 55 12.35 2.30 6.18
C ILE A 55 11.98 2.58 4.73
N TYR A 56 11.90 1.51 3.93
CA TYR A 56 11.37 1.54 2.58
C TYR A 56 9.97 0.93 2.55
N MET A 57 9.04 1.66 1.95
CA MET A 57 7.64 1.22 1.84
C MET A 57 7.19 1.19 0.39
N LEU A 58 6.32 0.23 0.07
CA LEU A 58 5.59 0.19 -1.20
C LEU A 58 4.22 0.85 -1.04
N THR A 59 3.81 1.54 -2.09
CA THR A 59 2.46 2.08 -2.30
C THR A 59 2.15 2.16 -3.79
N ALA A 60 0.93 2.53 -4.14
CA ALA A 60 0.52 2.70 -5.54
C ALA A 60 1.09 3.97 -6.16
N ASP A 61 1.54 3.90 -7.43
CA ASP A 61 2.14 5.04 -8.13
C ASP A 61 1.15 6.19 -8.33
N HIS A 62 -0.09 5.90 -8.63
CA HIS A 62 -1.13 6.93 -8.80
C HIS A 62 -1.34 7.80 -7.53
N ILE A 63 -0.86 7.34 -6.35
CA ILE A 63 -0.80 8.14 -5.12
C ILE A 63 0.41 9.07 -5.13
N CYS A 64 1.57 8.62 -5.62
CA CYS A 64 2.86 9.33 -5.57
C CYS A 64 3.03 10.38 -6.64
N GLN A 65 2.84 10.01 -7.89
CA GLN A 65 2.99 10.74 -9.15
C GLN A 65 4.44 11.11 -9.53
N GLU A 66 5.28 11.55 -8.61
CA GLU A 66 6.65 12.00 -8.98
C GLU A 66 7.69 11.73 -7.89
N VAL A 67 8.91 11.44 -8.31
CA VAL A 67 10.06 11.27 -7.42
C VAL A 67 10.43 12.61 -6.76
N GLY A 68 10.78 12.55 -5.47
CA GLY A 68 11.17 13.72 -4.67
C GLY A 68 10.03 14.32 -3.84
N ARG A 69 8.78 13.97 -4.14
CA ARG A 69 7.61 14.44 -3.39
C ARG A 69 7.68 14.02 -1.93
N GLY A 70 7.37 14.94 -1.03
CA GLY A 70 7.28 14.66 0.41
C GLY A 70 6.08 13.81 0.77
N VAL A 71 6.24 12.92 1.73
CA VAL A 71 5.20 12.06 2.26
C VAL A 71 5.23 12.06 3.79
N ILE A 72 4.08 11.97 4.41
CA ILE A 72 3.94 11.69 5.84
C ILE A 72 3.30 10.31 5.99
N ALA A 73 3.98 9.39 6.66
CA ALA A 73 3.44 8.10 7.05
C ALA A 73 3.07 8.08 8.52
N THR A 74 1.95 7.43 8.87
CA THR A 74 1.49 7.32 10.25
C THR A 74 1.38 5.87 10.67
N THR A 75 1.88 5.55 11.86
CA THR A 75 1.72 4.24 12.47
C THR A 75 0.29 4.01 12.96
N ILE A 76 -0.02 2.75 13.23
CA ILE A 76 -1.20 2.39 14.03
C ILE A 76 -0.86 2.68 15.50
N PRO A 77 -1.68 3.46 16.22
CA PRO A 77 -1.36 3.79 17.60
C PRO A 77 -1.33 2.52 18.47
N PRO A 78 -0.28 2.34 19.29
CA PRO A 78 -0.35 1.38 20.37
C PRO A 78 -1.38 1.86 21.41
N HIS A 79 -2.31 1.03 21.75
CA HIS A 79 -3.34 1.04 22.80
C HIS A 79 -3.75 2.38 23.36
N GLU A 80 -3.43 3.43 23.48
CA GLU A 80 -3.81 4.73 24.07
C GLU A 80 -2.84 5.85 23.66
N GLY A 81 -2.36 5.79 22.44
CA GLY A 81 -1.37 6.77 21.98
C GLY A 81 -1.83 7.60 20.78
N THR A 82 -1.14 8.68 20.58
CA THR A 82 -1.16 9.41 19.32
C THR A 82 -0.46 8.58 18.24
N ARG A 83 -0.95 8.64 17.01
CA ARG A 83 -0.23 8.08 15.86
C ARG A 83 1.11 8.77 15.73
N GLU A 84 2.16 7.99 15.63
CA GLU A 84 3.48 8.52 15.29
C GLU A 84 3.50 8.88 13.81
N LYS A 85 4.21 9.96 13.48
CA LYS A 85 4.32 10.49 12.12
C LYS A 85 5.78 10.47 11.71
N TYR A 86 6.03 9.90 10.55
CA TYR A 86 7.34 9.83 9.94
C TYR A 86 7.34 10.56 8.61
N ALA A 87 8.30 11.46 8.44
CA ALA A 87 8.50 12.16 7.18
C ALA A 87 9.33 11.30 6.23
N GLY A 88 9.08 11.43 4.97
CA GLY A 88 9.80 10.73 3.93
C GLY A 88 9.64 11.36 2.57
N ARG A 89 10.12 10.65 1.57
CA ARG A 89 10.08 11.07 0.16
C ARG A 89 9.78 9.90 -0.76
N VAL A 90 9.14 10.22 -1.86
CA VAL A 90 9.04 9.32 -3.02
C VAL A 90 10.44 9.17 -3.63
N VAL A 91 10.92 7.94 -3.75
CA VAL A 91 12.25 7.65 -4.29
C VAL A 91 12.24 6.82 -5.57
N TYR A 92 11.09 6.26 -5.93
CA TYR A 92 10.86 5.53 -7.17
C TYR A 92 9.38 5.57 -7.54
N THR A 93 9.10 5.69 -8.83
CA THR A 93 7.75 5.61 -9.41
C THR A 93 7.79 4.78 -10.67
N SER A 94 6.73 4.03 -10.92
CA SER A 94 6.49 3.29 -12.14
C SER A 94 5.01 3.32 -12.47
N GLU A 95 4.64 4.20 -13.39
CA GLU A 95 3.28 4.35 -13.88
C GLU A 95 2.77 3.02 -14.46
N ASP A 96 3.62 2.36 -15.24
CA ASP A 96 3.32 1.08 -15.85
C ASP A 96 3.02 -0.03 -14.84
N GLY A 97 3.69 -0.02 -13.69
CA GLY A 97 3.49 -1.00 -12.63
C GLY A 97 2.56 -0.56 -11.52
N ASP A 98 2.00 0.65 -11.60
CA ASP A 98 1.32 1.31 -10.49
C ASP A 98 2.06 1.09 -9.15
N THR A 99 3.39 1.21 -9.20
CA THR A 99 4.27 0.90 -8.07
C THR A 99 5.13 2.12 -7.71
N CYS A 100 5.11 2.48 -6.45
CA CYS A 100 5.89 3.58 -5.89
C CYS A 100 6.65 3.10 -4.66
N ILE A 101 7.91 3.54 -4.52
CA ILE A 101 8.71 3.32 -3.33
C ILE A 101 8.89 4.62 -2.57
N LEU A 102 8.54 4.57 -1.30
CA LEU A 102 8.77 5.63 -0.33
C LEU A 102 9.98 5.28 0.53
N ARG A 103 10.75 6.29 0.90
CA ARG A 103 11.82 6.21 1.89
C ARG A 103 11.48 7.12 3.06
N LEU A 104 11.31 6.53 4.23
CA LEU A 104 11.07 7.26 5.49
C LEU A 104 12.39 7.41 6.24
N GLU A 105 12.70 8.63 6.62
CA GLU A 105 13.91 8.98 7.34
C GLU A 105 13.71 8.76 8.85
N GLU A 106 14.77 8.32 9.55
CA GLU A 106 14.76 8.11 11.01
C GLU A 106 13.60 7.20 11.51
N ALA A 107 13.16 6.27 10.66
CA ALA A 107 11.99 5.42 10.90
C ALA A 107 12.36 3.94 11.15
N SER A 108 13.65 3.59 11.26
CA SER A 108 14.08 2.22 11.53
C SER A 108 13.44 1.69 12.81
N GLY A 109 12.89 0.47 12.73
CA GLY A 109 12.18 -0.17 13.83
C GLY A 109 10.76 0.36 14.12
N ALA A 110 10.30 1.41 13.42
CA ALA A 110 8.94 1.94 13.57
C ALA A 110 7.88 1.06 12.92
N PHE A 111 8.27 0.30 11.92
CA PHE A 111 7.41 -0.61 11.16
C PHE A 111 8.04 -1.99 11.06
N GLU A 112 7.23 -3.03 11.16
CA GLU A 112 7.67 -4.40 10.86
C GLU A 112 7.76 -4.60 9.35
N VAL A 113 8.89 -5.13 8.88
CA VAL A 113 9.08 -5.46 7.47
C VAL A 113 8.23 -6.67 7.10
N LEU A 114 7.32 -6.50 6.13
CA LEU A 114 6.48 -7.58 5.63
C LEU A 114 7.27 -8.46 4.65
N ARG A 115 6.99 -9.76 4.69
CA ARG A 115 7.60 -10.73 3.79
C ARG A 115 6.76 -10.90 2.54
N PHE A 116 7.40 -11.03 1.40
CA PHE A 116 6.73 -11.42 0.17
C PHE A 116 6.54 -12.94 0.13
N ALA A 117 5.41 -13.37 -0.42
CA ALA A 117 5.16 -14.78 -0.66
C ALA A 117 6.16 -15.33 -1.70
N PRO A 118 6.75 -16.50 -1.45
CA PRO A 118 7.68 -17.11 -2.39
C PRO A 118 6.98 -17.72 -3.63
N GLU A 119 5.68 -17.92 -3.55
CA GLU A 119 4.85 -18.50 -4.60
C GLU A 119 3.66 -17.59 -4.89
N SER A 120 3.26 -17.55 -6.17
CA SER A 120 2.04 -16.85 -6.58
C SER A 120 0.81 -17.47 -5.94
N PRO A 121 -0.16 -16.67 -5.50
CA PRO A 121 -1.39 -17.19 -4.94
C PRO A 121 -2.23 -17.87 -6.03
N ARG A 122 -3.08 -18.81 -5.64
CA ARG A 122 -3.97 -19.55 -6.55
C ARG A 122 -5.40 -19.03 -6.45
N THR A 123 -6.17 -19.15 -7.52
CA THR A 123 -7.61 -18.89 -7.47
C THR A 123 -8.27 -19.75 -6.37
N GLY A 124 -9.04 -19.09 -5.51
CA GLY A 124 -9.67 -19.69 -4.34
C GLY A 124 -8.86 -19.53 -3.04
N ASP A 125 -7.61 -19.11 -3.09
CA ASP A 125 -6.84 -18.83 -1.87
C ASP A 125 -7.44 -17.65 -1.10
N ARG A 126 -7.50 -17.78 0.22
CA ARG A 126 -7.97 -16.72 1.11
C ARG A 126 -6.91 -15.64 1.25
N VAL A 127 -7.34 -14.40 1.12
CA VAL A 127 -6.47 -13.23 1.22
C VAL A 127 -7.10 -12.13 2.05
N TYR A 128 -6.25 -11.26 2.56
CA TYR A 128 -6.60 -10.14 3.43
C TYR A 128 -5.94 -8.86 2.93
N THR A 129 -6.52 -7.71 3.26
CA THR A 129 -5.82 -6.43 3.15
C THR A 129 -6.02 -5.60 4.40
N ILE A 130 -5.08 -4.71 4.66
CA ILE A 130 -5.16 -3.66 5.66
C ILE A 130 -4.92 -2.34 4.97
N GLY A 131 -5.82 -1.39 5.17
CA GLY A 131 -5.72 -0.08 4.54
C GLY A 131 -6.53 1.00 5.26
N ALA A 132 -6.72 2.11 4.56
CA ALA A 132 -7.38 3.31 5.05
C ALA A 132 -8.61 3.70 4.20
N PRO A 133 -9.61 2.81 4.00
CA PRO A 133 -10.75 3.13 3.17
C PRO A 133 -11.46 4.39 3.69
N SER A 134 -11.61 5.40 2.82
CA SER A 134 -12.18 6.71 3.18
C SER A 134 -11.55 7.34 4.43
N GLY A 135 -10.27 7.07 4.70
CA GLY A 135 -9.53 7.56 5.86
C GLY A 135 -9.73 6.76 7.16
N ALA A 136 -10.56 5.72 7.16
CA ALA A 136 -10.73 4.84 8.31
C ALA A 136 -9.54 3.86 8.43
N PHE A 137 -8.54 4.23 9.21
CA PHE A 137 -7.31 3.46 9.37
C PHE A 137 -7.08 3.06 10.83
N PRO A 138 -6.68 1.80 11.11
CA PRO A 138 -6.55 0.69 10.17
C PRO A 138 -7.88 -0.05 9.95
N THR A 139 -8.16 -0.44 8.72
CA THR A 139 -9.29 -1.31 8.40
C THR A 139 -8.78 -2.58 7.74
N LYS A 140 -9.10 -3.73 8.34
CA LYS A 140 -8.82 -5.05 7.77
C LYS A 140 -10.06 -5.57 7.06
N THR A 141 -9.89 -6.03 5.82
CA THR A 141 -10.91 -6.76 5.06
C THR A 141 -10.35 -8.08 4.55
N GLU A 142 -11.22 -9.01 4.19
CA GLU A 142 -10.86 -10.33 3.70
C GLU A 142 -11.67 -10.71 2.46
N GLY A 143 -11.13 -11.63 1.69
CA GLY A 143 -11.74 -12.19 0.49
C GLY A 143 -10.93 -13.35 -0.05
N TYR A 144 -11.07 -13.59 -1.33
CA TYR A 144 -10.41 -14.69 -2.03
C TYR A 144 -9.76 -14.19 -3.31
N VAL A 145 -8.75 -14.88 -3.76
CA VAL A 145 -8.23 -14.73 -5.13
C VAL A 145 -9.31 -15.23 -6.09
N VAL A 146 -9.77 -14.36 -6.96
CA VAL A 146 -10.79 -14.67 -7.96
C VAL A 146 -10.14 -15.12 -9.26
N GLY A 147 -9.01 -14.50 -9.62
CA GLY A 147 -8.27 -14.82 -10.81
C GLY A 147 -6.99 -14.01 -10.96
N HIS A 148 -6.31 -14.28 -12.03
CA HIS A 148 -5.15 -13.54 -12.51
C HIS A 148 -5.47 -13.06 -13.91
N ASP A 149 -4.98 -11.89 -14.28
CA ASP A 149 -5.11 -11.35 -15.63
C ASP A 149 -3.85 -10.57 -15.98
N PHE A 150 -3.74 -10.18 -17.23
CA PHE A 150 -2.68 -9.33 -17.71
C PHE A 150 -3.29 -8.03 -18.23
N LEU A 151 -2.85 -6.90 -17.67
CA LEU A 151 -3.15 -5.61 -18.25
C LEU A 151 -2.09 -5.30 -19.32
N GLY A 152 -2.48 -5.38 -20.56
CA GLY A 152 -1.67 -5.01 -21.72
C GLY A 152 -2.60 -4.83 -22.89
N THR A 153 -2.40 -3.80 -23.69
CA THR A 153 -3.12 -3.64 -24.94
C THR A 153 -2.43 -4.50 -26.00
N GLU A 154 -3.20 -5.25 -26.78
CA GLU A 154 -2.73 -6.02 -27.94
C GLU A 154 -1.96 -5.15 -28.98
N ALA A 155 -1.82 -3.84 -28.73
CA ALA A 155 -1.27 -2.87 -29.66
C ALA A 155 0.20 -2.52 -29.43
N ASP A 156 0.81 -2.90 -28.29
CA ASP A 156 2.19 -2.52 -27.97
C ASP A 156 3.05 -3.78 -27.73
N GLU A 157 3.77 -4.20 -28.78
CA GLU A 157 4.68 -5.34 -28.74
C GLU A 157 5.92 -5.13 -27.84
N SER A 158 6.02 -4.00 -27.15
CA SER A 158 7.18 -3.61 -26.34
C SER A 158 6.98 -3.69 -24.84
N ASP A 159 5.74 -3.82 -24.34
CA ASP A 159 5.45 -3.84 -22.92
C ASP A 159 5.26 -5.27 -22.41
N ASP A 160 6.09 -5.67 -21.47
CA ASP A 160 5.86 -6.87 -20.66
C ASP A 160 4.46 -6.80 -20.05
N PRO A 161 3.61 -7.82 -20.27
CA PRO A 161 2.24 -7.81 -19.79
C PRO A 161 2.23 -7.70 -18.25
N LYS A 162 1.53 -6.69 -17.75
CA LYS A 162 1.40 -6.45 -16.30
C LYS A 162 0.53 -7.54 -15.69
N MET A 163 1.11 -8.38 -14.87
CA MET A 163 0.33 -9.38 -14.14
C MET A 163 -0.42 -8.73 -13.00
N ILE A 164 -1.73 -8.85 -13.04
CA ILE A 164 -2.63 -8.39 -11.98
C ILE A 164 -3.26 -9.56 -11.24
N LEU A 165 -3.58 -9.30 -9.99
CA LEU A 165 -4.30 -10.20 -9.11
C LEU A 165 -5.72 -9.65 -8.90
N ILE A 166 -6.73 -10.41 -9.29
CA ILE A 166 -8.13 -10.06 -9.04
C ILE A 166 -8.57 -10.74 -7.75
N THR A 167 -9.09 -9.95 -6.81
CA THR A 167 -9.56 -10.49 -5.52
C THR A 167 -10.97 -10.01 -5.20
N SER A 168 -11.68 -10.76 -4.36
CA SER A 168 -12.97 -10.33 -3.79
C SER A 168 -12.83 -9.52 -2.50
N VAL A 169 -11.64 -9.04 -2.19
CA VAL A 169 -11.41 -8.18 -1.03
C VAL A 169 -12.13 -6.85 -1.25
N PRO A 170 -12.99 -6.42 -0.34
CA PRO A 170 -13.59 -5.09 -0.41
C PRO A 170 -12.50 -4.00 -0.35
N ALA A 171 -12.45 -3.16 -1.37
CA ALA A 171 -11.52 -2.03 -1.46
C ALA A 171 -12.27 -0.73 -1.76
N TYR A 172 -11.73 0.37 -1.28
CA TYR A 172 -12.26 1.73 -1.45
C TYR A 172 -11.13 2.74 -1.56
N GLY A 173 -11.43 3.95 -1.99
CA GLY A 173 -10.45 5.06 -2.00
C GLY A 173 -9.74 5.18 -0.65
N GLY A 174 -8.40 5.16 -0.66
CA GLY A 174 -7.53 5.07 0.52
C GLY A 174 -6.95 3.68 0.79
N ASN A 175 -7.49 2.60 0.21
CA ASN A 175 -6.86 1.27 0.27
C ASN A 175 -5.69 1.13 -0.73
N SER A 176 -5.61 1.99 -1.74
CA SER A 176 -4.53 2.00 -2.73
C SER A 176 -3.16 1.97 -2.05
N GLY A 177 -2.30 1.05 -2.46
CA GLY A 177 -1.00 0.79 -1.85
C GLY A 177 -1.03 -0.15 -0.64
N GLY A 178 -2.20 -0.58 -0.17
CA GLY A 178 -2.34 -1.55 0.92
C GLY A 178 -1.89 -2.95 0.50
N PRO A 179 -1.21 -3.73 1.39
CA PRO A 179 -0.78 -5.08 1.06
C PRO A 179 -1.98 -6.01 0.94
N VAL A 180 -1.96 -6.88 -0.08
CA VAL A 180 -2.76 -8.09 -0.12
C VAL A 180 -1.88 -9.24 0.38
N TYR A 181 -2.33 -9.96 1.41
CA TYR A 181 -1.51 -10.99 2.05
C TYR A 181 -2.29 -12.27 2.33
N ASN A 182 -1.57 -13.39 2.39
CA ASN A 182 -2.12 -14.71 2.62
C ASN A 182 -2.27 -15.05 4.12
N GLU A 183 -2.75 -16.25 4.43
CA GLU A 183 -2.91 -16.74 5.81
C GLU A 183 -1.56 -16.91 6.57
N ARG A 184 -0.43 -16.93 5.86
CA ARG A 184 0.92 -16.93 6.45
C ARG A 184 1.47 -15.53 6.68
N HIS A 185 0.66 -14.49 6.50
CA HIS A 185 1.04 -13.07 6.59
C HIS A 185 2.10 -12.66 5.56
N GLU A 186 2.14 -13.33 4.42
CA GLU A 186 3.06 -13.03 3.32
C GLU A 186 2.32 -12.22 2.25
N VAL A 187 2.96 -11.18 1.75
CA VAL A 187 2.41 -10.30 0.71
C VAL A 187 2.34 -11.04 -0.62
N VAL A 188 1.16 -11.11 -1.20
CA VAL A 188 0.87 -11.71 -2.51
C VAL A 188 0.52 -10.67 -3.57
N GLY A 189 0.30 -9.41 -3.17
CA GLY A 189 -0.01 -8.30 -4.05
C GLY A 189 -0.19 -6.99 -3.29
N MET A 190 -0.56 -5.94 -4.02
CA MET A 190 -0.80 -4.60 -3.50
C MET A 190 -2.05 -4.02 -4.15
N ILE A 191 -2.99 -3.50 -3.36
CA ILE A 191 -4.23 -2.89 -3.88
C ILE A 191 -3.87 -1.70 -4.77
N SER A 192 -4.37 -1.72 -6.00
CA SER A 192 -4.24 -0.66 -6.99
C SER A 192 -5.59 0.00 -7.26
N ALA A 193 -6.61 -0.77 -7.62
CA ALA A 193 -7.89 -0.24 -8.04
C ALA A 193 -9.08 -1.11 -7.61
N VAL A 194 -10.27 -0.58 -7.82
CA VAL A 194 -11.51 -1.35 -7.80
C VAL A 194 -11.98 -1.62 -9.23
N HIS A 195 -12.54 -2.79 -9.47
CA HIS A 195 -13.04 -3.13 -10.79
C HIS A 195 -14.43 -2.54 -10.99
N HIS A 196 -14.57 -1.62 -11.93
CA HIS A 196 -15.85 -0.92 -12.13
C HIS A 196 -16.96 -1.82 -12.66
N GLU A 197 -16.62 -2.80 -13.50
CA GLU A 197 -17.60 -3.71 -14.14
C GLU A 197 -17.91 -4.94 -13.28
N TYR A 198 -17.04 -5.28 -12.33
CA TYR A 198 -17.25 -6.37 -11.37
C TYR A 198 -17.38 -5.79 -9.97
N PRO A 199 -18.60 -5.43 -9.55
CA PRO A 199 -18.84 -4.98 -8.18
C PRO A 199 -18.34 -6.02 -7.19
N HIS A 200 -17.65 -5.59 -6.13
CA HIS A 200 -17.06 -6.43 -5.10
C HIS A 200 -15.73 -7.11 -5.48
N SER A 201 -15.05 -6.67 -6.52
CA SER A 201 -13.70 -7.11 -6.80
C SER A 201 -12.71 -5.95 -6.77
N SER A 202 -11.48 -6.24 -6.33
CA SER A 202 -10.35 -5.33 -6.36
C SER A 202 -9.28 -5.86 -7.30
N ILE A 203 -8.58 -4.92 -7.92
CA ILE A 203 -7.41 -5.18 -8.75
C ILE A 203 -6.18 -4.86 -7.92
N SER A 204 -5.23 -5.77 -7.91
CA SER A 204 -3.98 -5.63 -7.18
C SER A 204 -2.80 -5.88 -8.12
N VAL A 205 -1.72 -5.14 -7.90
CA VAL A 205 -0.43 -5.44 -8.53
C VAL A 205 0.06 -6.78 -7.96
N HIS A 206 0.44 -7.70 -8.84
CA HIS A 206 0.89 -9.03 -8.43
C HIS A 206 2.27 -8.98 -7.75
N VAL A 207 2.53 -9.89 -6.81
CA VAL A 207 3.77 -9.91 -6.03
C VAL A 207 5.04 -10.01 -6.88
N GLU A 208 5.04 -10.79 -7.94
CA GLU A 208 6.22 -10.92 -8.83
C GLU A 208 6.55 -9.61 -9.52
N PHE A 209 5.53 -8.83 -9.87
CA PHE A 209 5.71 -7.52 -10.48
C PHE A 209 6.23 -6.50 -9.48
N LEU A 210 5.73 -6.52 -8.23
CA LEU A 210 6.27 -5.70 -7.15
C LEU A 210 7.76 -5.98 -6.90
N LEU A 211 8.13 -7.27 -6.85
CA LEU A 211 9.52 -7.69 -6.66
C LEU A 211 10.43 -7.22 -7.81
N THR A 212 9.93 -7.23 -9.03
CA THR A 212 10.66 -6.69 -10.20
C THR A 212 11.00 -5.21 -10.00
N HIS A 213 10.04 -4.38 -9.57
CA HIS A 213 10.27 -2.96 -9.34
C HIS A 213 11.19 -2.67 -8.14
N VAL A 214 11.07 -3.46 -7.08
CA VAL A 214 12.00 -3.39 -5.93
C VAL A 214 13.43 -3.68 -6.41
N ASP A 215 13.62 -4.70 -7.22
CA ASP A 215 14.92 -5.10 -7.75
C ASP A 215 15.51 -4.03 -8.69
N ILE A 216 14.70 -3.47 -9.58
CA ILE A 216 15.10 -2.35 -10.44
C ILE A 216 15.60 -1.16 -9.62
N TYR A 217 14.84 -0.75 -8.61
CA TYR A 217 15.22 0.37 -7.74
C TYR A 217 16.56 0.15 -7.06
N PHE A 218 16.78 -1.01 -6.42
CA PHE A 218 18.03 -1.27 -5.71
C PHE A 218 19.22 -1.47 -6.64
N LYS A 219 19.03 -2.00 -7.84
CA LYS A 219 20.09 -2.07 -8.88
C LYS A 219 20.48 -0.69 -9.37
N GLN A 220 19.52 0.22 -9.60
CA GLN A 220 19.81 1.59 -9.96
C GLN A 220 20.58 2.32 -8.85
N LYS A 221 20.18 2.12 -7.60
CA LYS A 221 20.85 2.70 -6.44
C LYS A 221 22.29 2.21 -6.30
N SER A 222 22.56 0.91 -6.45
CA SER A 222 23.92 0.38 -6.39
C SER A 222 24.82 0.93 -7.49
N ASN A 223 24.34 1.12 -8.70
CA ASN A 223 25.09 1.68 -9.79
C ASN A 223 25.51 3.16 -9.57
N LEU A 224 24.76 3.93 -8.76
CA LEU A 224 25.10 5.30 -8.40
C LEU A 224 26.27 5.39 -7.38
N TYR A 225 26.55 4.31 -6.63
CA TYR A 225 27.66 4.29 -5.67
C TYR A 225 28.99 3.80 -6.26
N PHE A 226 29.01 3.34 -7.51
CA PHE A 226 30.19 2.87 -8.22
C PHE A 226 30.67 3.79 -9.35
N GLN A 227 30.13 4.99 -9.46
CA GLN A 227 30.62 6.07 -10.32
C GLN A 227 31.27 7.17 -9.46
#